data_a3a10af853c0167481a9b1a015f1564c
#
_entry.id   a3a10af853c0167481a9b1a015f1564c
#
_cell.length_a   1.000
_cell.length_b   1.000
_cell.length_c   1.000
_cell.angle_alpha   90.00
_cell.angle_beta   90.00
_cell.angle_gamma   90.00
#
_symmetry.space_group_name_H-M   'P 1'
#
loop_
_entity.id
_entity.type
_entity.pdbx_description
1 polymer ?
#
loop_
_entity_poly.entity_id
_entity_poly.type
_entity_poly.pdbx_seq_one_letter_code
_entity_poly.pdbx_strand_id
1 'polypeptide(L)'
;MSSKKNTGKWYRFAASAKHFLLNPYTISYISITILLYIIMVIIFNSEKSLGMKTPFDAFWFFCVTFLAGYFDYSPQSVPGRITSLILLFLGVMIFSAITGKIASDLLDIQMKKDKGLVKMNKIKGHFIICGWKPDFEKILDGIMDANPYLTSDMIVLINEAPSEQITELKSISRFKTINYVSGDFTDEAVLNRANIKNASRALIVADYSTKFSGLEIDSRTVLAALTMTNMNPSLYVAAELLDSKFEKHLQLAHCDEVILTTDYEHSLLASASSGMGFSNVMRELIGNNVDSGILIKPIAPSFVGKTYKEFKDSLKTDEVLIGLLKNTGNFHQRRKDALREAQKNPDINTIVSNLKKVKTLKSNQPVLTPVDSYIIPPYTKAIFVKGEDGAE
;
A
#
# COMPACT_ATOMS: atom_id res chain seq x y z
N MET A 1 -38.37 21.54 19.71
CA MET A 1 -37.54 20.32 19.93
C MET A 1 -36.06 20.54 19.58
N SER A 2 -35.44 21.68 19.94
CA SER A 2 -34.06 22.03 19.53
C SER A 2 -33.07 22.26 20.70
N SER A 3 -33.49 22.08 21.97
CA SER A 3 -32.65 22.44 23.14
C SER A 3 -31.84 21.30 23.74
N LYS A 4 -32.14 20.01 23.42
CA LYS A 4 -31.44 18.85 24.04
C LYS A 4 -30.13 18.40 23.34
N LYS A 5 -29.80 18.95 22.15
CA LYS A 5 -28.59 18.53 21.41
C LYS A 5 -27.30 19.27 21.83
N ASN A 6 -27.39 20.38 22.50
CA ASN A 6 -26.22 21.21 22.85
C ASN A 6 -25.58 20.85 24.21
N THR A 7 -26.32 20.25 25.12
CA THR A 7 -25.80 19.88 26.46
C THR A 7 -24.78 18.73 26.38
N GLY A 8 -24.96 17.77 25.47
CA GLY A 8 -24.02 16.64 25.30
C GLY A 8 -22.65 17.03 24.74
N LYS A 9 -22.55 18.08 23.93
CA LYS A 9 -21.26 18.60 23.42
C LYS A 9 -20.47 19.31 24.52
N TRP A 10 -21.13 20.09 25.37
CA TRP A 10 -20.49 20.78 26.50
C TRP A 10 -19.97 19.79 27.55
N TYR A 11 -20.71 18.74 27.86
CA TYR A 11 -20.24 17.69 28.80
C TYR A 11 -19.03 16.91 28.25
N ARG A 12 -19.00 16.61 26.96
CA ARG A 12 -17.82 15.96 26.32
C ARG A 12 -16.61 16.91 26.29
N PHE A 13 -16.84 18.18 26.02
CA PHE A 13 -15.77 19.19 26.03
C PHE A 13 -15.22 19.41 27.46
N ALA A 14 -16.10 19.51 28.47
CA ALA A 14 -15.71 19.64 29.87
C ALA A 14 -14.99 18.39 30.41
N ALA A 15 -15.42 17.18 30.03
CA ALA A 15 -14.74 15.94 30.40
C ALA A 15 -13.38 15.81 29.72
N SER A 16 -13.26 16.18 28.45
CA SER A 16 -11.99 16.22 27.72
C SER A 16 -11.04 17.27 28.28
N ALA A 17 -11.53 18.46 28.62
CA ALA A 17 -10.76 19.52 29.28
C ALA A 17 -10.27 19.11 30.68
N LYS A 18 -11.12 18.41 31.43
CA LYS A 18 -10.73 17.89 32.76
C LYS A 18 -9.65 16.82 32.66
N HIS A 19 -9.73 15.92 31.67
CA HIS A 19 -8.71 14.90 31.41
C HIS A 19 -7.39 15.52 30.92
N PHE A 20 -7.48 16.58 30.12
CA PHE A 20 -6.32 17.36 29.67
C PHE A 20 -5.66 18.09 30.83
N LEU A 21 -6.41 18.76 31.72
CA LEU A 21 -5.89 19.49 32.86
C LEU A 21 -5.33 18.59 33.96
N LEU A 22 -5.81 17.36 34.10
CA LEU A 22 -5.33 16.40 35.12
C LEU A 22 -4.19 15.51 34.61
N ASN A 23 -3.76 15.67 33.38
CA ASN A 23 -2.60 14.96 32.85
C ASN A 23 -1.33 15.48 33.57
N PRO A 24 -0.46 14.59 34.10
CA PRO A 24 0.75 15.00 34.83
C PRO A 24 1.66 15.91 33.98
N TYR A 25 1.67 15.76 32.69
CA TYR A 25 2.41 16.63 31.76
C TYR A 25 1.81 18.04 31.68
N THR A 26 0.49 18.20 31.68
CA THR A 26 -0.16 19.53 31.66
C THR A 26 0.00 20.26 32.99
N ILE A 27 -0.06 19.54 34.12
CA ILE A 27 0.19 20.09 35.44
C ILE A 27 1.64 20.60 35.52
N SER A 28 2.61 19.83 35.06
CA SER A 28 4.01 20.24 34.98
C SER A 28 4.20 21.48 34.11
N TYR A 29 3.54 21.54 32.95
CA TYR A 29 3.58 22.71 32.05
C TYR A 29 3.02 23.97 32.73
N ILE A 30 1.87 23.86 33.39
CA ILE A 30 1.24 24.96 34.12
C ILE A 30 2.14 25.44 35.29
N SER A 31 2.72 24.50 36.04
CA SER A 31 3.62 24.81 37.14
C SER A 31 4.87 25.57 36.68
N ILE A 32 5.47 25.13 35.57
CA ILE A 32 6.63 25.81 34.96
C ILE A 32 6.23 27.21 34.47
N THR A 33 5.08 27.36 33.82
CA THR A 33 4.60 28.67 33.35
C THR A 33 4.36 29.66 34.51
N ILE A 34 3.76 29.17 35.60
CA ILE A 34 3.56 29.97 36.80
C ILE A 34 4.91 30.38 37.43
N LEU A 35 5.87 29.46 37.52
CA LEU A 35 7.21 29.74 38.03
C LEU A 35 7.91 30.82 37.20
N LEU A 36 7.86 30.71 35.88
CA LEU A 36 8.45 31.68 34.95
C LEU A 36 7.77 33.05 35.06
N TYR A 37 6.44 33.09 35.25
CA TYR A 37 5.71 34.33 35.50
C TYR A 37 6.12 34.99 36.82
N ILE A 38 6.29 34.22 37.92
CA ILE A 38 6.78 34.73 39.21
C ILE A 38 8.17 35.31 39.05
N ILE A 39 9.09 34.65 38.34
CA ILE A 39 10.44 35.15 38.06
C ILE A 39 10.37 36.50 37.33
N MET A 40 9.53 36.61 36.30
CA MET A 40 9.33 37.86 35.58
C MET A 40 8.85 39.01 36.47
N VAL A 41 7.88 38.74 37.36
CA VAL A 41 7.36 39.74 38.30
C VAL A 41 8.44 40.19 39.28
N ILE A 42 9.28 39.28 39.79
CA ILE A 42 10.40 39.62 40.69
C ILE A 42 11.40 40.52 39.98
N ILE A 43 11.79 40.19 38.73
CA ILE A 43 12.73 41.01 37.95
C ILE A 43 12.14 42.40 37.72
N PHE A 44 10.87 42.52 37.32
CA PHE A 44 10.22 43.80 37.08
C PHE A 44 10.22 44.66 38.35
N ASN A 45 9.80 44.12 39.51
CA ASN A 45 9.74 44.85 40.78
C ASN A 45 11.12 45.30 41.27
N SER A 46 12.15 44.46 41.05
CA SER A 46 13.53 44.79 41.48
C SER A 46 14.22 45.84 40.59
N GLU A 47 13.85 45.91 39.30
CA GLU A 47 14.52 46.78 38.32
C GLU A 47 13.68 48.00 37.92
N LYS A 48 12.44 48.16 38.45
CA LYS A 48 11.50 49.24 38.11
C LYS A 48 12.05 50.63 38.32
N SER A 49 12.86 50.82 39.36
CA SER A 49 13.50 52.12 39.70
C SER A 49 14.85 52.34 39.01
N LEU A 50 15.44 51.32 38.39
CA LEU A 50 16.81 51.29 37.91
C LEU A 50 16.91 51.24 36.35
N GLY A 51 15.76 51.09 35.64
CA GLY A 51 15.79 51.12 34.17
C GLY A 51 14.60 50.49 33.47
N MET A 52 13.91 49.49 34.05
CA MET A 52 12.70 48.90 33.49
C MET A 52 11.46 49.73 33.82
N LYS A 53 11.00 50.55 32.88
CA LYS A 53 9.90 51.48 33.11
C LYS A 53 8.52 50.86 32.93
N THR A 54 8.39 49.88 32.06
CA THR A 54 7.11 49.27 31.70
C THR A 54 7.10 47.75 31.93
N PRO A 55 5.93 47.16 32.19
CA PRO A 55 5.82 45.70 32.25
C PRO A 55 6.25 45.01 30.95
N PHE A 56 6.17 45.70 29.80
CA PHE A 56 6.60 45.21 28.50
C PHE A 56 8.12 45.05 28.42
N ASP A 57 8.91 45.97 29.05
CA ASP A 57 10.37 45.88 29.13
C ASP A 57 10.79 44.60 29.88
N ALA A 58 10.08 44.26 30.96
CA ALA A 58 10.33 43.04 31.71
C ALA A 58 9.96 41.78 30.91
N PHE A 59 8.85 41.83 30.20
CA PHE A 59 8.43 40.74 29.33
C PHE A 59 9.44 40.54 28.18
N TRP A 60 9.89 41.64 27.55
CA TRP A 60 10.90 41.59 26.48
C TRP A 60 12.21 40.99 27.00
N PHE A 61 12.71 41.51 28.12
CA PHE A 61 13.91 40.98 28.78
C PHE A 61 13.78 39.49 29.10
N PHE A 62 12.63 39.10 29.65
CA PHE A 62 12.32 37.69 29.92
C PHE A 62 12.40 36.83 28.67
N CYS A 63 11.74 37.23 27.57
CA CYS A 63 11.75 36.50 26.33
C CYS A 63 13.16 36.37 25.73
N VAL A 64 13.93 37.47 25.71
CA VAL A 64 15.28 37.47 25.15
C VAL A 64 16.21 36.59 25.97
N THR A 65 16.19 36.76 27.30
CA THR A 65 17.05 35.96 28.19
C THR A 65 16.70 34.48 28.17
N PHE A 66 15.41 34.17 28.15
CA PHE A 66 14.92 32.78 28.16
C PHE A 66 15.15 32.05 26.81
N LEU A 67 14.90 32.72 25.69
CA LEU A 67 14.97 32.12 24.37
C LEU A 67 16.36 32.22 23.73
N ALA A 68 16.97 33.39 23.80
CA ALA A 68 18.24 33.67 23.15
C ALA A 68 19.47 33.39 24.04
N GLY A 69 19.25 33.23 25.34
CA GLY A 69 20.33 32.88 26.25
C GLY A 69 21.34 34.00 26.50
N TYR A 70 20.97 35.26 26.28
CA TYR A 70 21.80 36.41 26.59
C TYR A 70 20.96 37.52 27.25
N PHE A 71 21.67 38.51 27.87
CA PHE A 71 21.03 39.62 28.51
C PHE A 71 20.98 40.84 27.57
N ASP A 72 19.79 41.25 27.17
CA ASP A 72 19.56 42.50 26.43
C ASP A 72 19.64 43.71 27.34
N TYR A 73 19.30 43.52 28.61
CA TYR A 73 19.42 44.50 29.68
C TYR A 73 20.26 43.95 30.84
N SER A 74 21.26 44.71 31.33
CA SER A 74 22.06 44.31 32.51
C SER A 74 21.36 44.70 33.79
N PRO A 75 20.84 43.74 34.58
CA PRO A 75 20.22 44.01 35.86
C PRO A 75 21.20 44.70 36.83
N GLN A 76 20.76 45.76 37.51
CA GLN A 76 21.60 46.53 38.39
C GLN A 76 21.43 46.13 39.85
N SER A 77 20.23 45.66 40.25
CA SER A 77 19.96 45.17 41.56
C SER A 77 20.53 43.78 41.83
N VAL A 78 20.93 43.46 43.06
CA VAL A 78 21.40 42.11 43.44
C VAL A 78 20.31 41.04 43.21
N PRO A 79 19.03 41.25 43.62
CA PRO A 79 17.96 40.31 43.34
C PRO A 79 17.73 40.11 41.82
N GLY A 80 17.78 41.22 41.05
CA GLY A 80 17.64 41.18 39.60
C GLY A 80 18.73 40.32 38.93
N ARG A 81 19.98 40.45 39.34
CA ARG A 81 21.11 39.66 38.81
C ARG A 81 20.97 38.17 39.13
N ILE A 82 20.60 37.82 40.38
CA ILE A 82 20.42 36.40 40.77
C ILE A 82 19.27 35.76 39.99
N THR A 83 18.10 36.43 39.92
CA THR A 83 16.93 35.92 39.25
C THR A 83 17.15 35.82 37.74
N SER A 84 17.87 36.77 37.12
CA SER A 84 18.22 36.72 35.69
C SER A 84 19.18 35.58 35.39
N LEU A 85 20.13 35.27 36.26
CA LEU A 85 21.02 34.12 36.11
C LEU A 85 20.24 32.80 36.18
N ILE A 86 19.30 32.69 37.15
CA ILE A 86 18.42 31.52 37.26
C ILE A 86 17.55 31.37 36.00
N LEU A 87 16.99 32.48 35.47
CA LEU A 87 16.20 32.47 34.23
C LEU A 87 17.01 32.02 33.04
N LEU A 88 18.26 32.46 32.91
CA LEU A 88 19.18 32.04 31.86
C LEU A 88 19.41 30.53 31.88
N PHE A 89 19.77 29.97 33.05
CA PHE A 89 19.99 28.54 33.19
C PHE A 89 18.71 27.72 32.91
N LEU A 90 17.56 28.18 33.42
CA LEU A 90 16.28 27.53 33.15
C LEU A 90 15.92 27.59 31.67
N GLY A 91 16.16 28.74 31.02
CA GLY A 91 15.92 28.90 29.57
C GLY A 91 16.73 27.92 28.74
N VAL A 92 18.04 27.87 28.95
CA VAL A 92 18.94 26.96 28.26
C VAL A 92 18.56 25.50 28.50
N MET A 93 18.23 25.13 29.74
CA MET A 93 17.82 23.76 30.09
C MET A 93 16.51 23.35 29.42
N ILE A 94 15.48 24.20 29.48
CA ILE A 94 14.17 23.93 28.87
C ILE A 94 14.26 23.89 27.35
N PHE A 95 14.97 24.86 26.75
CA PHE A 95 15.15 24.91 25.31
C PHE A 95 15.89 23.66 24.78
N SER A 96 16.95 23.23 25.47
CA SER A 96 17.70 22.02 25.15
C SER A 96 16.82 20.76 25.26
N ALA A 97 15.99 20.68 26.29
CA ALA A 97 15.06 19.55 26.46
C ALA A 97 14.00 19.50 25.35
N ILE A 98 13.44 20.67 24.96
CA ILE A 98 12.48 20.75 23.86
C ILE A 98 13.13 20.33 22.52
N THR A 99 14.31 20.87 22.23
CA THR A 99 15.07 20.54 21.01
C THR A 99 15.40 19.05 20.95
N GLY A 100 15.88 18.49 22.07
CA GLY A 100 16.15 17.05 22.18
C GLY A 100 14.90 16.20 21.98
N LYS A 101 13.77 16.61 22.53
CA LYS A 101 12.48 15.90 22.34
C LYS A 101 12.02 15.95 20.88
N ILE A 102 12.07 17.12 20.24
CA ILE A 102 11.73 17.26 18.81
C ILE A 102 12.63 16.38 17.95
N ALA A 103 13.94 16.41 18.17
CA ALA A 103 14.89 15.58 17.44
C ALA A 103 14.59 14.08 17.65
N SER A 104 14.32 13.65 18.88
CA SER A 104 13.94 12.27 19.19
C SER A 104 12.66 11.83 18.48
N ASP A 105 11.62 12.67 18.50
CA ASP A 105 10.34 12.36 17.85
C ASP A 105 10.48 12.27 16.32
N LEU A 106 11.30 13.14 15.70
CA LEU A 106 11.61 13.07 14.28
C LEU A 106 12.37 11.79 13.92
N LEU A 107 13.37 11.42 14.71
CA LEU A 107 14.11 10.16 14.53
C LEU A 107 13.19 8.94 14.70
N ASP A 108 12.29 8.96 15.68
CA ASP A 108 11.34 7.86 15.92
C ASP A 108 10.36 7.68 14.72
N ILE A 109 9.87 8.79 14.15
CA ILE A 109 9.05 8.76 12.94
C ILE A 109 9.82 8.18 11.76
N GLN A 110 11.07 8.60 11.57
CA GLN A 110 11.91 8.09 10.49
C GLN A 110 12.21 6.61 10.67
N MET A 111 12.62 6.19 11.87
CA MET A 111 12.86 4.77 12.19
C MET A 111 11.61 3.91 11.99
N LYS A 112 10.44 4.38 12.40
CA LYS A 112 9.17 3.66 12.14
C LYS A 112 8.87 3.54 10.66
N LYS A 113 9.18 4.58 9.87
CA LYS A 113 9.02 4.55 8.42
C LYS A 113 9.97 3.54 7.77
N ASP A 114 11.24 3.55 8.15
CA ASP A 114 12.26 2.66 7.61
C ASP A 114 11.99 1.19 8.00
N LYS A 115 11.48 0.97 9.21
CA LYS A 115 11.01 -0.35 9.68
C LYS A 115 9.65 -0.78 9.13
N GLY A 116 9.01 -0.01 8.24
CA GLY A 116 7.71 -0.36 7.67
C GLY A 116 6.54 -0.41 8.66
N LEU A 117 6.62 0.32 9.78
CA LEU A 117 5.58 0.32 10.81
C LEU A 117 4.55 1.44 10.63
N VAL A 118 4.72 2.30 9.62
CA VAL A 118 3.83 3.44 9.36
C VAL A 118 2.64 3.01 8.51
N LYS A 119 1.46 3.54 8.82
CA LYS A 119 0.23 3.28 8.09
C LYS A 119 0.14 4.11 6.80
N MET A 120 -0.17 3.46 5.68
CA MET A 120 -0.23 4.04 4.33
C MET A 120 -1.61 4.65 4.01
N ASN A 121 -2.08 5.61 4.82
CA ASN A 121 -3.45 6.15 4.69
C ASN A 121 -3.72 6.98 3.42
N LYS A 122 -2.69 7.51 2.78
CA LYS A 122 -2.82 8.47 1.68
C LYS A 122 -2.80 7.85 0.29
N ILE A 123 -2.26 6.63 0.17
CA ILE A 123 -2.09 5.96 -1.12
C ILE A 123 -3.41 5.28 -1.54
N LYS A 124 -3.77 5.39 -2.81
CA LYS A 124 -4.97 4.75 -3.40
C LYS A 124 -4.64 4.21 -4.78
N GLY A 125 -5.34 3.15 -5.19
CA GLY A 125 -5.11 2.52 -6.49
C GLY A 125 -3.74 1.86 -6.64
N HIS A 126 -3.04 1.65 -5.55
CA HIS A 126 -1.68 1.12 -5.49
C HIS A 126 -1.65 -0.40 -5.69
N PHE A 127 -0.47 -0.91 -5.95
CA PHE A 127 -0.17 -2.32 -6.12
C PHE A 127 0.53 -2.87 -4.87
N ILE A 128 -0.04 -3.86 -4.24
CA ILE A 128 0.52 -4.56 -3.08
C ILE A 128 1.26 -5.80 -3.57
N ILE A 129 2.50 -6.00 -3.10
CA ILE A 129 3.28 -7.21 -3.36
C ILE A 129 3.65 -7.83 -2.01
N CYS A 130 3.20 -9.07 -1.80
CA CYS A 130 3.42 -9.83 -0.56
C CYS A 130 4.41 -10.96 -0.77
N GLY A 131 5.23 -11.20 0.27
CA GLY A 131 6.28 -12.22 0.24
C GLY A 131 7.64 -11.67 -0.18
N TRP A 132 8.63 -12.56 -0.19
CA TRP A 132 10.02 -12.23 -0.51
C TRP A 132 10.73 -13.42 -1.15
N LYS A 133 11.43 -13.18 -2.26
CA LYS A 133 12.20 -14.22 -3.00
C LYS A 133 13.63 -13.78 -3.21
N PRO A 134 14.55 -14.72 -3.46
CA PRO A 134 15.86 -14.39 -4.03
C PRO A 134 15.70 -13.60 -5.34
N ASP A 135 16.62 -12.70 -5.61
CA ASP A 135 16.59 -11.82 -6.81
C ASP A 135 15.29 -11.02 -6.97
N PHE A 136 14.72 -10.56 -5.85
CA PHE A 136 13.43 -9.85 -5.82
C PHE A 136 13.43 -8.59 -6.66
N GLU A 137 14.60 -7.94 -6.81
CA GLU A 137 14.78 -6.77 -7.68
C GLU A 137 14.43 -7.08 -9.14
N LYS A 138 14.77 -8.29 -9.65
CA LYS A 138 14.44 -8.70 -11.03
C LYS A 138 12.93 -8.87 -11.24
N ILE A 139 12.24 -9.35 -10.20
CA ILE A 139 10.77 -9.46 -10.22
C ILE A 139 10.14 -8.07 -10.26
N LEU A 140 10.64 -7.13 -9.45
CA LEU A 140 10.14 -5.76 -9.44
C LEU A 140 10.43 -5.03 -10.76
N ASP A 141 11.61 -5.21 -11.33
CA ASP A 141 11.94 -4.66 -12.65
C ASP A 141 10.98 -5.17 -13.70
N GLY A 142 10.78 -6.49 -13.77
CA GLY A 142 9.83 -7.09 -14.71
C GLY A 142 8.38 -6.61 -14.51
N ILE A 143 7.94 -6.44 -13.27
CA ILE A 143 6.61 -5.88 -12.96
C ILE A 143 6.50 -4.44 -13.46
N MET A 144 7.52 -3.60 -13.24
CA MET A 144 7.49 -2.21 -13.68
C MET A 144 7.63 -2.08 -15.20
N ASP A 145 8.40 -2.94 -15.84
CA ASP A 145 8.53 -3.00 -17.31
C ASP A 145 7.22 -3.43 -17.96
N ALA A 146 6.53 -4.43 -17.40
CA ALA A 146 5.22 -4.88 -17.87
C ALA A 146 4.08 -3.87 -17.58
N ASN A 147 4.31 -2.85 -16.74
CA ASN A 147 3.31 -1.86 -16.36
C ASN A 147 3.90 -0.43 -16.42
N PRO A 148 4.05 0.18 -17.60
CA PRO A 148 4.72 1.49 -17.76
C PRO A 148 4.11 2.65 -16.96
N TYR A 149 2.84 2.52 -16.58
CA TYR A 149 2.15 3.53 -15.75
C TYR A 149 2.31 3.31 -14.24
N LEU A 150 2.96 2.21 -13.82
CA LEU A 150 3.20 1.87 -12.42
C LEU A 150 4.51 2.52 -11.96
N THR A 151 4.41 3.55 -11.14
CA THR A 151 5.57 4.19 -10.51
C THR A 151 5.92 3.49 -9.19
N SER A 152 7.19 3.55 -8.78
CA SER A 152 7.65 2.86 -7.58
C SER A 152 6.98 3.34 -6.28
N ASP A 153 6.53 4.59 -6.21
CA ASP A 153 5.76 5.12 -5.08
C ASP A 153 4.33 4.56 -4.98
N MET A 154 3.83 3.95 -6.08
CA MET A 154 2.56 3.22 -6.10
C MET A 154 2.69 1.75 -5.71
N ILE A 155 3.88 1.26 -5.42
CA ILE A 155 4.12 -0.11 -4.97
C ILE A 155 4.23 -0.12 -3.43
N VAL A 156 3.55 -1.09 -2.80
CA VAL A 156 3.64 -1.38 -1.37
C VAL A 156 4.09 -2.81 -1.17
N LEU A 157 5.29 -3.01 -0.63
CA LEU A 157 5.80 -4.33 -0.29
C LEU A 157 5.36 -4.71 1.13
N ILE A 158 4.93 -5.96 1.32
CA ILE A 158 4.59 -6.54 2.63
C ILE A 158 5.34 -7.85 2.81
N ASN A 159 6.27 -7.91 3.75
CA ASN A 159 7.00 -9.13 4.09
C ASN A 159 7.71 -8.95 5.44
N GLU A 160 8.38 -10.02 5.88
CA GLU A 160 9.22 -10.06 7.08
C GLU A 160 10.71 -10.21 6.74
N ALA A 161 11.13 -9.76 5.56
CA ALA A 161 12.53 -9.80 5.15
C ALA A 161 13.41 -8.96 6.09
N PRO A 162 14.70 -9.34 6.27
CA PRO A 162 15.64 -8.55 7.04
C PRO A 162 15.73 -7.10 6.56
N SER A 163 15.80 -6.15 7.50
CA SER A 163 15.83 -4.71 7.21
C SER A 163 16.98 -4.31 6.30
N GLU A 164 18.09 -5.04 6.34
CA GLU A 164 19.26 -4.84 5.48
C GLU A 164 18.90 -5.08 4.01
N GLN A 165 18.18 -6.17 3.70
CA GLN A 165 17.76 -6.50 2.34
C GLN A 165 16.76 -5.46 1.78
N ILE A 166 15.86 -4.98 2.61
CA ILE A 166 14.92 -3.90 2.23
C ILE A 166 15.67 -2.60 1.98
N THR A 167 16.68 -2.30 2.78
CA THR A 167 17.52 -1.11 2.62
C THR A 167 18.36 -1.22 1.33
N GLU A 168 18.93 -2.37 1.05
CA GLU A 168 19.66 -2.65 -0.18
C GLU A 168 18.78 -2.47 -1.41
N LEU A 169 17.59 -3.07 -1.42
CA LEU A 169 16.59 -2.88 -2.48
C LEU A 169 16.27 -1.40 -2.71
N LYS A 170 16.04 -0.64 -1.66
CA LYS A 170 15.73 0.80 -1.74
C LYS A 170 16.94 1.68 -2.11
N SER A 171 18.15 1.16 -2.04
CA SER A 171 19.36 1.86 -2.51
C SER A 171 19.40 1.97 -4.05
N ILE A 172 18.73 1.06 -4.74
CA ILE A 172 18.55 1.10 -6.19
C ILE A 172 17.66 2.27 -6.55
N SER A 173 18.14 3.15 -7.44
CA SER A 173 17.47 4.40 -7.82
C SER A 173 16.01 4.20 -8.25
N ARG A 174 15.73 3.14 -9.00
CA ARG A 174 14.40 2.79 -9.51
C ARG A 174 13.42 2.43 -8.38
N PHE A 175 13.89 1.88 -7.26
CA PHE A 175 13.07 1.35 -6.15
C PHE A 175 13.07 2.26 -4.92
N LYS A 176 13.77 3.38 -4.96
CA LYS A 176 13.97 4.29 -3.82
C LYS A 176 12.67 4.75 -3.15
N THR A 177 11.60 4.93 -3.92
CA THR A 177 10.32 5.45 -3.44
C THR A 177 9.30 4.38 -3.10
N ILE A 178 9.65 3.08 -3.24
CA ILE A 178 8.77 1.96 -2.87
C ILE A 178 8.38 2.07 -1.39
N ASN A 179 7.11 1.90 -1.13
CA ASN A 179 6.58 1.85 0.23
C ASN A 179 6.77 0.45 0.81
N TYR A 180 7.07 0.38 2.10
CA TYR A 180 7.29 -0.87 2.80
C TYR A 180 6.44 -0.97 4.06
N VAL A 181 5.83 -2.13 4.26
CA VAL A 181 5.09 -2.49 5.47
C VAL A 181 5.66 -3.82 5.99
N SER A 182 6.33 -3.77 7.14
CA SER A 182 6.87 -4.97 7.77
C SER A 182 5.78 -5.74 8.50
N GLY A 183 5.74 -7.04 8.31
CA GLY A 183 4.89 -7.97 9.07
C GLY A 183 4.26 -9.06 8.21
N ASP A 184 3.56 -9.94 8.89
CA ASP A 184 2.86 -11.06 8.29
C ASP A 184 1.70 -10.59 7.41
N PHE A 185 1.78 -10.84 6.12
CA PHE A 185 0.76 -10.45 5.14
C PHE A 185 -0.54 -11.30 5.24
N THR A 186 -0.59 -12.30 6.12
CA THR A 186 -1.82 -13.00 6.45
C THR A 186 -2.65 -12.27 7.51
N ASP A 187 -2.03 -11.31 8.24
CA ASP A 187 -2.67 -10.55 9.32
C ASP A 187 -3.44 -9.33 8.76
N GLU A 188 -4.72 -9.22 9.13
CA GLU A 188 -5.58 -8.09 8.77
C GLU A 188 -5.03 -6.73 9.24
N ALA A 189 -4.35 -6.68 10.39
CA ALA A 189 -3.77 -5.44 10.90
C ALA A 189 -2.63 -4.94 10.01
N VAL A 190 -1.81 -5.85 9.48
CA VAL A 190 -0.73 -5.56 8.53
C VAL A 190 -1.31 -5.08 7.20
N LEU A 191 -2.29 -5.79 6.65
CA LEU A 191 -3.00 -5.42 5.42
C LEU A 191 -3.72 -4.06 5.55
N ASN A 192 -4.29 -3.76 6.72
CA ASN A 192 -4.87 -2.44 6.99
C ASN A 192 -3.81 -1.34 7.05
N ARG A 193 -2.59 -1.61 7.54
CA ARG A 193 -1.48 -0.66 7.47
C ARG A 193 -1.08 -0.36 6.03
N ALA A 194 -1.10 -1.37 5.17
CA ALA A 194 -0.87 -1.24 3.73
C ALA A 194 -2.04 -0.61 2.96
N ASN A 195 -3.13 -0.25 3.63
CA ASN A 195 -4.34 0.33 3.02
C ASN A 195 -4.99 -0.55 1.93
N ILE A 196 -5.08 -1.85 2.18
CA ILE A 196 -5.64 -2.86 1.26
C ILE A 196 -7.02 -2.47 0.68
N LYS A 197 -7.86 -1.78 1.47
CA LYS A 197 -9.21 -1.34 1.07
C LYS A 197 -9.21 -0.40 -0.13
N ASN A 198 -8.11 0.31 -0.37
CA ASN A 198 -7.96 1.25 -1.47
C ASN A 198 -6.91 0.79 -2.50
N ALA A 199 -6.39 -0.42 -2.39
CA ALA A 199 -5.50 -1.03 -3.38
C ALA A 199 -6.29 -1.49 -4.62
N SER A 200 -5.66 -1.48 -5.78
CA SER A 200 -6.24 -1.95 -7.04
C SER A 200 -5.82 -3.37 -7.38
N ARG A 201 -4.59 -3.76 -7.01
CA ARG A 201 -4.00 -5.06 -7.33
C ARG A 201 -3.18 -5.59 -6.17
N ALA A 202 -3.08 -6.91 -6.06
CA ALA A 202 -2.15 -7.59 -5.18
C ALA A 202 -1.49 -8.76 -5.90
N LEU A 203 -0.21 -8.96 -5.66
CA LEU A 203 0.56 -10.13 -6.05
C LEU A 203 1.12 -10.78 -4.79
N ILE A 204 0.83 -12.05 -4.60
CA ILE A 204 1.38 -12.85 -3.52
C ILE A 204 2.41 -13.79 -4.14
N VAL A 205 3.68 -13.58 -3.83
CA VAL A 205 4.76 -14.47 -4.26
C VAL A 205 5.09 -15.45 -3.13
N ALA A 206 5.68 -16.58 -3.48
CA ALA A 206 6.19 -17.55 -2.51
C ALA A 206 7.17 -16.86 -1.56
N ASP A 207 6.92 -16.98 -0.25
CA ASP A 207 7.64 -16.21 0.76
C ASP A 207 8.81 -17.01 1.34
N TYR A 208 10.02 -16.58 1.02
CA TYR A 208 11.27 -17.12 1.54
C TYR A 208 11.96 -16.17 2.55
N SER A 209 11.23 -15.18 3.07
CA SER A 209 11.77 -14.27 4.10
C SER A 209 12.15 -15.00 5.39
N THR A 210 11.50 -16.13 5.65
CA THR A 210 11.75 -17.04 6.76
C THR A 210 11.88 -18.47 6.27
N LYS A 211 12.33 -19.39 7.14
CA LYS A 211 12.52 -20.82 6.79
C LYS A 211 11.18 -21.58 6.86
N PHE A 212 10.24 -21.24 6.02
CA PHE A 212 8.99 -21.97 5.86
C PHE A 212 9.17 -23.21 4.97
N SER A 213 8.41 -24.27 5.25
CA SER A 213 8.25 -25.38 4.33
C SER A 213 7.37 -24.97 3.12
N GLY A 214 7.46 -25.67 1.99
CA GLY A 214 6.61 -25.38 0.83
C GLY A 214 5.10 -25.44 1.16
N LEU A 215 4.70 -26.40 2.02
CA LEU A 215 3.32 -26.49 2.51
C LEU A 215 2.88 -25.26 3.30
N GLU A 216 3.76 -24.74 4.14
CA GLU A 216 3.51 -23.51 4.91
C GLU A 216 3.41 -22.30 3.99
N ILE A 217 4.30 -22.15 3.01
CA ILE A 217 4.28 -21.06 2.02
C ILE A 217 2.93 -21.03 1.31
N ASP A 218 2.49 -22.17 0.76
CA ASP A 218 1.22 -22.26 0.03
C ASP A 218 0.01 -22.02 0.92
N SER A 219 0.02 -22.54 2.16
CA SER A 219 -1.04 -22.32 3.14
C SER A 219 -1.17 -20.83 3.50
N ARG A 220 -0.05 -20.14 3.69
CA ARG A 220 -0.01 -18.68 3.96
C ARG A 220 -0.51 -17.89 2.74
N THR A 221 -0.14 -18.28 1.53
CA THR A 221 -0.64 -17.70 0.28
C THR A 221 -2.16 -17.78 0.18
N VAL A 222 -2.74 -18.96 0.47
CA VAL A 222 -4.22 -19.15 0.47
C VAL A 222 -4.88 -18.29 1.54
N LEU A 223 -4.35 -18.26 2.76
CA LEU A 223 -4.88 -17.45 3.85
C LEU A 223 -4.84 -15.96 3.53
N ALA A 224 -3.71 -15.49 2.97
CA ALA A 224 -3.55 -14.10 2.55
C ALA A 224 -4.55 -13.71 1.45
N ALA A 225 -4.69 -14.54 0.41
CA ALA A 225 -5.64 -14.30 -0.67
C ALA A 225 -7.08 -14.22 -0.12
N LEU A 226 -7.47 -15.14 0.76
CA LEU A 226 -8.79 -15.14 1.41
C LEU A 226 -9.02 -13.87 2.23
N THR A 227 -8.03 -13.47 3.03
CA THR A 227 -8.11 -12.26 3.86
C THR A 227 -8.24 -11.01 2.98
N MET A 228 -7.40 -10.89 1.95
CA MET A 228 -7.39 -9.74 1.03
C MET A 228 -8.70 -9.58 0.28
N THR A 229 -9.23 -10.66 -0.29
CA THR A 229 -10.49 -10.63 -1.06
C THR A 229 -11.70 -10.34 -0.18
N ASN A 230 -11.69 -10.77 1.09
CA ASN A 230 -12.71 -10.40 2.06
C ASN A 230 -12.63 -8.91 2.47
N MET A 231 -11.42 -8.37 2.65
CA MET A 231 -11.23 -6.97 3.03
C MET A 231 -11.50 -5.99 1.88
N ASN A 232 -11.20 -6.41 0.65
CA ASN A 232 -11.43 -5.63 -0.57
C ASN A 232 -11.93 -6.52 -1.71
N PRO A 233 -13.24 -6.70 -1.85
CA PRO A 233 -13.82 -7.51 -2.93
C PRO A 233 -13.56 -6.98 -4.35
N SER A 234 -13.10 -5.75 -4.50
CA SER A 234 -12.73 -5.17 -5.80
C SER A 234 -11.25 -5.35 -6.17
N LEU A 235 -10.45 -5.89 -5.25
CA LEU A 235 -9.03 -6.11 -5.45
C LEU A 235 -8.81 -7.23 -6.49
N TYR A 236 -7.93 -6.98 -7.46
CA TYR A 236 -7.42 -8.03 -8.33
C TYR A 236 -6.25 -8.73 -7.62
N VAL A 237 -6.38 -10.03 -7.38
CA VAL A 237 -5.38 -10.83 -6.66
C VAL A 237 -4.77 -11.88 -7.59
N ALA A 238 -3.46 -11.81 -7.78
CA ALA A 238 -2.65 -12.87 -8.37
C ALA A 238 -1.81 -13.54 -7.28
N ALA A 239 -1.69 -14.86 -7.31
CA ALA A 239 -0.96 -15.60 -6.30
C ALA A 239 -0.11 -16.73 -6.90
N GLU A 240 1.11 -16.85 -6.40
CA GLU A 240 2.01 -17.94 -6.71
C GLU A 240 1.76 -19.12 -5.77
N LEU A 241 1.76 -20.33 -6.34
CA LEU A 241 1.77 -21.60 -5.61
C LEU A 241 2.93 -22.48 -6.05
N LEU A 242 3.45 -23.24 -5.11
CA LEU A 242 4.45 -24.27 -5.34
C LEU A 242 3.82 -25.64 -5.63
N ASP A 243 2.66 -25.95 -4.99
CA ASP A 243 1.95 -27.22 -5.16
C ASP A 243 0.52 -26.97 -5.69
N SER A 244 0.18 -27.60 -6.82
CA SER A 244 -1.13 -27.52 -7.48
C SER A 244 -2.31 -27.97 -6.61
N LYS A 245 -2.07 -28.74 -5.53
CA LYS A 245 -3.10 -29.16 -4.56
C LYS A 245 -3.86 -27.97 -3.95
N PHE A 246 -3.21 -26.82 -3.83
CA PHE A 246 -3.80 -25.61 -3.26
C PHE A 246 -4.59 -24.76 -4.27
N GLU A 247 -4.53 -25.05 -5.56
CA GLU A 247 -5.23 -24.27 -6.60
C GLU A 247 -6.72 -24.09 -6.33
N LYS A 248 -7.41 -25.19 -5.94
CA LYS A 248 -8.85 -25.14 -5.60
C LYS A 248 -9.15 -24.21 -4.43
N HIS A 249 -8.25 -24.11 -3.45
CA HIS A 249 -8.43 -23.23 -2.29
C HIS A 249 -8.30 -21.77 -2.69
N LEU A 250 -7.35 -21.41 -3.57
CA LEU A 250 -7.25 -20.06 -4.12
C LEU A 250 -8.45 -19.70 -5.00
N GLN A 251 -8.97 -20.65 -5.79
CA GLN A 251 -10.21 -20.43 -6.54
C GLN A 251 -11.41 -20.16 -5.62
N LEU A 252 -11.52 -20.87 -4.49
CA LEU A 252 -12.54 -20.62 -3.45
C LEU A 252 -12.32 -19.29 -2.74
N ALA A 253 -11.08 -18.87 -2.56
CA ALA A 253 -10.72 -17.56 -2.04
C ALA A 253 -10.93 -16.41 -3.05
N HIS A 254 -11.46 -16.70 -4.24
CA HIS A 254 -11.70 -15.74 -5.32
C HIS A 254 -10.43 -15.03 -5.81
N CYS A 255 -9.28 -15.74 -5.77
CA CYS A 255 -8.07 -15.29 -6.43
C CYS A 255 -8.31 -15.24 -7.95
N ASP A 256 -7.94 -14.12 -8.58
CA ASP A 256 -8.21 -13.90 -10.01
C ASP A 256 -7.23 -14.67 -10.91
N GLU A 257 -5.99 -14.85 -10.43
CA GLU A 257 -4.93 -15.54 -11.17
C GLU A 257 -4.05 -16.39 -10.25
N VAL A 258 -3.80 -17.62 -10.66
CA VAL A 258 -2.95 -18.57 -9.93
C VAL A 258 -1.76 -18.94 -10.80
N ILE A 259 -0.55 -18.76 -10.28
CA ILE A 259 0.71 -19.03 -10.95
C ILE A 259 1.32 -20.29 -10.32
N LEU A 260 1.32 -21.41 -11.05
CA LEU A 260 1.92 -22.69 -10.61
C LEU A 260 3.36 -22.77 -11.10
N THR A 261 4.29 -22.20 -10.36
CA THR A 261 5.70 -22.02 -10.78
C THR A 261 6.38 -23.36 -11.06
N THR A 262 6.18 -24.34 -10.19
CA THR A 262 6.77 -25.67 -10.33
C THR A 262 6.23 -26.42 -11.56
N ASP A 263 4.93 -26.32 -11.85
CA ASP A 263 4.31 -26.95 -13.02
C ASP A 263 4.82 -26.32 -14.31
N TYR A 264 5.02 -24.98 -14.34
CA TYR A 264 5.63 -24.30 -15.49
C TYR A 264 7.07 -24.71 -15.70
N GLU A 265 7.86 -24.81 -14.63
CA GLU A 265 9.25 -25.29 -14.68
C GLU A 265 9.34 -26.71 -15.25
N HIS A 266 8.54 -27.66 -14.75
CA HIS A 266 8.48 -29.03 -15.26
C HIS A 266 8.06 -29.07 -16.72
N SER A 267 7.06 -28.30 -17.10
CA SER A 267 6.57 -28.27 -18.48
C SER A 267 7.61 -27.69 -19.44
N LEU A 268 8.35 -26.65 -19.04
CA LEU A 268 9.44 -26.07 -19.83
C LEU A 268 10.57 -27.07 -20.03
N LEU A 269 11.01 -27.77 -18.95
CA LEU A 269 12.05 -28.78 -19.02
C LEU A 269 11.64 -29.95 -19.90
N ALA A 270 10.42 -30.46 -19.75
CA ALA A 270 9.90 -31.56 -20.58
C ALA A 270 9.84 -31.15 -22.06
N SER A 271 9.31 -29.96 -22.36
CA SER A 271 9.20 -29.47 -23.74
C SER A 271 10.56 -29.18 -24.38
N ALA A 272 11.52 -28.67 -23.62
CA ALA A 272 12.87 -28.45 -24.11
C ALA A 272 13.59 -29.75 -24.46
N SER A 273 13.22 -30.87 -23.83
CA SER A 273 13.77 -32.20 -24.17
C SER A 273 13.28 -32.76 -25.50
N SER A 274 12.13 -32.32 -25.98
CA SER A 274 11.47 -32.83 -27.18
C SER A 274 11.64 -31.99 -28.43
N GLY A 275 11.98 -30.69 -28.30
CA GLY A 275 12.08 -29.79 -29.45
C GLY A 275 13.28 -28.83 -29.37
N MET A 276 14.04 -28.73 -30.47
CA MET A 276 15.11 -27.77 -30.61
C MET A 276 14.55 -26.34 -30.63
N GLY A 277 15.07 -25.44 -29.80
CA GLY A 277 14.72 -24.02 -29.77
C GLY A 277 13.47 -23.67 -28.97
N PHE A 278 12.74 -24.62 -28.37
CA PHE A 278 11.51 -24.37 -27.61
C PHE A 278 11.74 -23.35 -26.48
N SER A 279 12.81 -23.46 -25.71
CA SER A 279 13.12 -22.54 -24.63
C SER A 279 13.38 -21.09 -25.12
N ASN A 280 13.93 -20.94 -26.31
CA ASN A 280 14.15 -19.62 -26.91
C ASN A 280 12.82 -19.00 -27.36
N VAL A 281 11.94 -19.79 -27.99
CA VAL A 281 10.59 -19.33 -28.35
C VAL A 281 9.79 -18.94 -27.12
N MET A 282 9.83 -19.74 -26.06
CA MET A 282 9.14 -19.41 -24.80
C MET A 282 9.68 -18.15 -24.15
N ARG A 283 10.99 -17.92 -24.20
CA ARG A 283 11.60 -16.69 -23.68
C ARG A 283 11.12 -15.46 -24.43
N GLU A 284 11.02 -15.57 -25.76
CA GLU A 284 10.50 -14.51 -26.63
C GLU A 284 9.02 -14.22 -26.35
N LEU A 285 8.21 -15.27 -26.17
CA LEU A 285 6.78 -15.13 -25.88
C LEU A 285 6.48 -14.58 -24.48
N ILE A 286 7.31 -14.87 -23.47
CA ILE A 286 7.14 -14.43 -22.08
C ILE A 286 7.98 -13.18 -21.79
N GLY A 287 8.81 -12.72 -22.75
CA GLY A 287 9.72 -11.58 -22.56
C GLY A 287 9.03 -10.34 -21.99
N ASN A 288 9.79 -9.55 -21.27
CA ASN A 288 9.28 -8.37 -20.51
C ASN A 288 8.99 -7.14 -21.40
N ASN A 289 9.07 -7.26 -22.72
CA ASN A 289 8.80 -6.13 -23.60
C ASN A 289 7.29 -5.90 -23.72
N VAL A 290 6.86 -4.66 -23.49
CA VAL A 290 5.44 -4.26 -23.51
C VAL A 290 4.83 -4.42 -24.91
N ASP A 291 5.67 -4.38 -25.94
CA ASP A 291 5.24 -4.36 -27.35
C ASP A 291 5.53 -5.66 -28.10
N SER A 292 6.12 -6.67 -27.45
CA SER A 292 6.41 -7.98 -28.03
C SER A 292 5.96 -9.12 -27.12
N GLY A 293 5.93 -10.35 -27.67
CA GLY A 293 5.47 -11.53 -26.95
C GLY A 293 3.95 -11.68 -26.94
N ILE A 294 3.39 -12.18 -25.84
CA ILE A 294 1.94 -12.39 -25.68
C ILE A 294 1.29 -11.11 -25.19
N LEU A 295 0.40 -10.54 -26.01
CA LEU A 295 -0.32 -9.30 -25.72
C LEU A 295 -1.81 -9.59 -25.47
N ILE A 296 -2.36 -9.09 -24.35
CA ILE A 296 -3.77 -9.25 -24.00
C ILE A 296 -4.46 -7.89 -24.10
N LYS A 297 -5.26 -7.70 -25.16
CA LYS A 297 -5.90 -6.43 -25.49
C LYS A 297 -7.42 -6.45 -25.30
N PRO A 298 -8.05 -5.36 -24.89
CA PRO A 298 -9.50 -5.27 -24.82
C PRO A 298 -10.13 -5.39 -26.21
N ILE A 299 -11.29 -6.06 -26.29
CA ILE A 299 -12.12 -6.13 -27.49
C ILE A 299 -13.13 -4.99 -27.44
N ALA A 300 -13.36 -4.32 -28.58
CA ALA A 300 -14.38 -3.27 -28.64
C ALA A 300 -15.76 -3.86 -28.31
N PRO A 301 -16.59 -3.16 -27.50
CA PRO A 301 -17.90 -3.66 -27.07
C PRO A 301 -18.83 -4.06 -28.23
N SER A 302 -18.64 -3.48 -29.41
CA SER A 302 -19.41 -3.80 -30.64
C SER A 302 -19.21 -5.23 -31.14
N PHE A 303 -18.18 -5.94 -30.72
CA PHE A 303 -17.92 -7.33 -31.11
C PHE A 303 -18.43 -8.35 -30.08
N VAL A 304 -18.89 -7.91 -28.91
CA VAL A 304 -19.54 -8.82 -27.95
C VAL A 304 -20.86 -9.34 -28.58
N GLY A 305 -21.02 -10.66 -28.62
CA GLY A 305 -22.15 -11.33 -29.26
C GLY A 305 -21.96 -11.60 -30.75
N LYS A 306 -20.86 -11.13 -31.35
CA LYS A 306 -20.49 -11.46 -32.75
C LYS A 306 -19.59 -12.70 -32.80
N THR A 307 -19.37 -13.21 -34.01
CA THR A 307 -18.52 -14.37 -34.22
C THR A 307 -17.04 -14.01 -34.16
N TYR A 308 -16.22 -15.00 -33.82
CA TYR A 308 -14.76 -14.86 -33.82
C TYR A 308 -14.22 -14.46 -35.18
N LYS A 309 -14.83 -15.00 -36.26
CA LYS A 309 -14.49 -14.66 -37.64
C LYS A 309 -14.69 -13.17 -37.93
N GLU A 310 -15.87 -12.62 -37.60
CA GLU A 310 -16.14 -11.17 -37.82
C GLU A 310 -15.13 -10.28 -37.08
N PHE A 311 -14.74 -10.67 -35.89
CA PHE A 311 -13.70 -9.94 -35.15
C PHE A 311 -12.34 -10.08 -35.83
N LYS A 312 -11.91 -11.29 -36.19
CA LYS A 312 -10.64 -11.57 -36.87
C LYS A 312 -10.53 -10.82 -38.19
N ASP A 313 -11.58 -10.84 -39.01
CA ASP A 313 -11.60 -10.17 -40.32
C ASP A 313 -11.60 -8.64 -40.21
N SER A 314 -11.96 -8.08 -39.05
CA SER A 314 -11.93 -6.64 -38.79
C SER A 314 -10.57 -6.10 -38.39
N LEU A 315 -9.62 -6.97 -38.03
CA LEU A 315 -8.30 -6.57 -37.54
C LEU A 315 -7.43 -6.08 -38.70
N LYS A 316 -6.82 -4.91 -38.50
CA LYS A 316 -5.80 -4.32 -39.37
C LYS A 316 -4.54 -4.11 -38.54
N THR A 317 -3.83 -5.19 -38.26
CA THR A 317 -2.67 -5.17 -37.38
C THR A 317 -1.64 -6.18 -37.85
N ASP A 318 -0.37 -5.90 -37.58
CA ASP A 318 0.75 -6.83 -37.84
C ASP A 318 0.86 -7.89 -36.71
N GLU A 319 -0.03 -7.82 -35.73
CA GLU A 319 -0.10 -8.78 -34.63
C GLU A 319 -0.92 -10.00 -35.00
N VAL A 320 -0.45 -11.17 -34.59
CA VAL A 320 -1.15 -12.44 -34.87
C VAL A 320 -2.16 -12.74 -33.77
N LEU A 321 -3.46 -12.73 -34.08
CA LEU A 321 -4.51 -13.15 -33.17
C LEU A 321 -4.46 -14.67 -32.95
N ILE A 322 -4.13 -15.12 -31.73
CA ILE A 322 -4.04 -16.53 -31.37
C ILE A 322 -5.25 -17.04 -30.59
N GLY A 323 -6.09 -16.15 -30.05
CA GLY A 323 -7.26 -16.58 -29.29
C GLY A 323 -7.95 -15.50 -28.50
N LEU A 324 -8.78 -15.95 -27.58
CA LEU A 324 -9.58 -15.11 -26.68
C LEU A 324 -9.33 -15.50 -25.23
N LEU A 325 -9.34 -14.51 -24.35
CA LEU A 325 -9.32 -14.69 -22.90
C LEU A 325 -10.68 -14.30 -22.36
N LYS A 326 -11.49 -15.29 -21.98
CA LYS A 326 -12.85 -15.05 -21.44
C LYS A 326 -12.85 -14.92 -19.91
N ASN A 327 -13.93 -14.38 -19.37
CA ASN A 327 -14.13 -14.17 -17.94
C ASN A 327 -13.05 -13.29 -17.32
N THR A 328 -12.63 -12.23 -18.02
CA THR A 328 -11.65 -11.25 -17.53
C THR A 328 -12.29 -10.23 -16.58
N GLY A 329 -11.45 -9.49 -15.84
CA GLY A 329 -11.91 -8.45 -14.91
C GLY A 329 -12.33 -8.99 -13.55
N ASN A 330 -12.91 -8.12 -12.74
CA ASN A 330 -13.24 -8.43 -11.35
C ASN A 330 -14.29 -9.53 -11.21
N PHE A 331 -14.00 -10.58 -10.47
CA PHE A 331 -14.88 -11.72 -10.25
C PHE A 331 -16.23 -11.32 -9.60
N HIS A 332 -16.20 -10.45 -8.59
CA HIS A 332 -17.42 -10.04 -7.89
C HIS A 332 -18.37 -9.22 -8.78
N GLN A 333 -17.82 -8.37 -9.65
CA GLN A 333 -18.62 -7.63 -10.63
C GLN A 333 -19.25 -8.58 -11.65
N ARG A 334 -18.47 -9.48 -12.23
CA ARG A 334 -18.98 -10.50 -13.18
C ARG A 334 -20.05 -11.38 -12.54
N ARG A 335 -19.85 -11.81 -11.30
CA ARG A 335 -20.83 -12.58 -10.53
C ARG A 335 -22.12 -11.80 -10.31
N LYS A 336 -22.02 -10.51 -9.96
CA LYS A 336 -23.18 -9.63 -9.78
C LYS A 336 -23.99 -9.47 -11.06
N ASP A 337 -23.30 -9.29 -12.19
CA ASP A 337 -23.97 -9.12 -13.49
C ASP A 337 -24.56 -10.44 -13.98
N ALA A 338 -23.87 -11.56 -13.80
CA ALA A 338 -24.41 -12.89 -14.09
C ALA A 338 -25.62 -13.26 -13.21
N LEU A 339 -25.62 -12.87 -11.93
CA LEU A 339 -26.79 -13.03 -11.04
C LEU A 339 -27.97 -12.18 -11.50
N ARG A 340 -27.73 -10.93 -11.92
CA ARG A 340 -28.79 -10.06 -12.46
C ARG A 340 -29.38 -10.65 -13.74
N GLU A 341 -28.54 -11.19 -14.62
CA GLU A 341 -28.99 -11.80 -15.85
C GLU A 341 -29.79 -13.08 -15.57
N ALA A 342 -29.33 -13.91 -14.64
CA ALA A 342 -30.04 -15.12 -14.23
C ALA A 342 -31.45 -14.83 -13.66
N GLN A 343 -31.61 -13.69 -12.96
CA GLN A 343 -32.87 -13.28 -12.37
C GLN A 343 -33.88 -12.71 -13.36
N LYS A 344 -33.46 -12.35 -14.57
CA LYS A 344 -34.39 -11.86 -15.62
C LYS A 344 -35.30 -12.94 -16.17
N ASN A 345 -34.95 -14.21 -16.02
CA ASN A 345 -35.75 -15.32 -16.52
C ASN A 345 -36.77 -15.76 -15.42
N PRO A 346 -38.07 -15.84 -15.72
CA PRO A 346 -39.09 -16.22 -14.73
C PRO A 346 -39.09 -17.70 -14.35
N ASP A 347 -38.40 -18.57 -15.11
CA ASP A 347 -38.36 -20.01 -14.82
C ASP A 347 -37.32 -20.35 -13.73
N ILE A 348 -37.82 -20.94 -12.62
CA ILE A 348 -37.01 -21.29 -11.45
C ILE A 348 -35.91 -22.30 -11.78
N ASN A 349 -36.16 -23.27 -12.66
CA ASN A 349 -35.18 -24.28 -13.04
C ASN A 349 -34.02 -23.65 -13.83
N THR A 350 -34.33 -22.72 -14.69
CA THR A 350 -33.34 -21.94 -15.46
C THR A 350 -32.53 -21.03 -14.52
N ILE A 351 -33.18 -20.39 -13.53
CA ILE A 351 -32.47 -19.60 -12.49
C ILE A 351 -31.48 -20.48 -11.75
N VAL A 352 -31.92 -21.65 -11.24
CA VAL A 352 -31.05 -22.58 -10.48
C VAL A 352 -29.88 -23.09 -11.34
N SER A 353 -30.12 -23.42 -12.61
CA SER A 353 -29.08 -23.85 -13.54
C SER A 353 -28.05 -22.73 -13.78
N ASN A 354 -28.53 -21.49 -14.00
CA ASN A 354 -27.66 -20.33 -14.21
C ASN A 354 -26.87 -19.98 -12.94
N LEU A 355 -27.48 -20.08 -11.77
CA LEU A 355 -26.77 -19.86 -10.49
C LEU A 355 -25.67 -20.90 -10.25
N LYS A 356 -25.89 -22.16 -10.64
CA LYS A 356 -24.83 -23.19 -10.61
C LYS A 356 -23.68 -22.83 -11.53
N LYS A 357 -23.96 -22.38 -12.77
CA LYS A 357 -22.93 -21.91 -13.71
C LYS A 357 -22.14 -20.72 -13.18
N VAL A 358 -22.83 -19.76 -12.53
CA VAL A 358 -22.16 -18.60 -11.90
C VAL A 358 -21.21 -19.03 -10.78
N LYS A 359 -21.57 -20.06 -10.01
CA LYS A 359 -20.74 -20.58 -8.92
C LYS A 359 -19.45 -21.25 -9.44
N THR A 360 -19.46 -21.79 -10.67
CA THR A 360 -18.32 -22.49 -11.29
C THR A 360 -17.54 -21.62 -12.27
N LEU A 361 -17.82 -20.32 -12.36
CA LEU A 361 -17.11 -19.41 -13.24
C LEU A 361 -15.63 -19.31 -12.83
N LYS A 362 -14.75 -19.80 -13.69
CA LYS A 362 -13.31 -19.60 -13.56
C LYS A 362 -12.94 -18.25 -14.20
N SER A 363 -12.03 -17.51 -13.57
CA SER A 363 -11.46 -16.28 -14.12
C SER A 363 -10.44 -16.59 -15.21
N ASN A 364 -10.23 -15.63 -16.13
CA ASN A 364 -9.12 -15.60 -17.08
C ASN A 364 -8.91 -16.90 -17.86
N GLN A 365 -9.98 -17.45 -18.46
CA GLN A 365 -9.89 -18.71 -19.22
C GLN A 365 -9.47 -18.46 -20.66
N PRO A 366 -8.30 -18.95 -21.12
CA PRO A 366 -7.90 -18.86 -22.51
C PRO A 366 -8.70 -19.84 -23.37
N VAL A 367 -9.06 -19.38 -24.54
CA VAL A 367 -9.64 -20.17 -25.63
C VAL A 367 -8.74 -19.93 -26.85
N LEU A 368 -7.76 -20.79 -27.04
CA LEU A 368 -6.82 -20.66 -28.16
C LEU A 368 -7.45 -21.22 -29.45
N THR A 369 -7.21 -20.53 -30.55
CA THR A 369 -7.71 -20.92 -31.90
C THR A 369 -9.19 -21.35 -31.90
N PRO A 370 -10.12 -20.49 -31.39
CA PRO A 370 -11.54 -20.84 -31.40
C PRO A 370 -12.04 -21.04 -32.85
N VAL A 371 -13.08 -21.84 -33.01
CA VAL A 371 -13.72 -22.02 -34.35
C VAL A 371 -14.32 -20.69 -34.80
N ASP A 372 -14.38 -20.46 -36.12
CA ASP A 372 -14.86 -19.23 -36.73
C ASP A 372 -16.27 -18.81 -36.28
N SER A 373 -17.14 -19.78 -35.97
CA SER A 373 -18.51 -19.58 -35.48
C SER A 373 -18.60 -19.31 -33.97
N TYR A 374 -17.47 -19.28 -33.25
CA TYR A 374 -17.47 -19.03 -31.80
C TYR A 374 -18.00 -17.62 -31.49
N ILE A 375 -19.02 -17.52 -30.66
CA ILE A 375 -19.62 -16.25 -30.26
C ILE A 375 -18.82 -15.64 -29.10
N ILE A 376 -18.36 -14.42 -29.26
CA ILE A 376 -17.55 -13.70 -28.25
C ILE A 376 -18.43 -13.32 -27.07
N PRO A 377 -18.22 -13.90 -25.88
CA PRO A 377 -19.00 -13.55 -24.69
C PRO A 377 -18.56 -12.20 -24.10
N PRO A 378 -19.38 -11.58 -23.24
CA PRO A 378 -18.96 -10.41 -22.45
C PRO A 378 -17.75 -10.74 -21.59
N TYR A 379 -17.03 -9.69 -21.16
CA TYR A 379 -15.81 -9.84 -20.36
C TYR A 379 -14.71 -10.65 -21.04
N THR A 380 -14.55 -10.48 -22.36
CA THR A 380 -13.54 -11.15 -23.17
C THR A 380 -12.48 -10.16 -23.64
N LYS A 381 -11.23 -10.59 -23.63
CA LYS A 381 -10.10 -9.90 -24.26
C LYS A 381 -9.54 -10.75 -25.39
N ALA A 382 -8.84 -10.13 -26.30
CA ALA A 382 -8.14 -10.81 -27.39
C ALA A 382 -6.69 -11.11 -26.97
N ILE A 383 -6.18 -12.27 -27.40
CA ILE A 383 -4.81 -12.70 -27.18
C ILE A 383 -4.08 -12.62 -28.52
N PHE A 384 -3.05 -11.77 -28.57
CA PHE A 384 -2.19 -11.60 -29.72
C PHE A 384 -0.77 -12.08 -29.43
N VAL A 385 -0.03 -12.35 -30.47
CA VAL A 385 1.42 -12.51 -30.42
C VAL A 385 2.02 -11.50 -31.38
N LYS A 386 3.05 -10.80 -30.93
CA LYS A 386 3.88 -9.90 -31.73
C LYS A 386 5.34 -10.25 -31.49
N GLY A 387 6.12 -10.47 -32.55
CA GLY A 387 7.57 -10.60 -32.47
C GLY A 387 8.22 -9.25 -32.13
N GLU A 388 9.43 -9.24 -31.60
CA GLU A 388 10.25 -8.04 -31.62
C GLU A 388 10.47 -7.64 -33.08
N ASP A 389 10.25 -6.36 -33.42
CA ASP A 389 10.57 -5.84 -34.75
C ASP A 389 12.05 -6.12 -34.98
N GLY A 390 12.33 -7.10 -35.86
CA GLY A 390 13.67 -7.58 -36.09
C GLY A 390 14.56 -6.40 -36.48
N ALA A 391 15.51 -6.08 -35.63
CA ALA A 391 16.69 -5.36 -36.08
C ALA A 391 17.41 -6.30 -37.04
N GLU A 392 17.31 -6.03 -38.36
CA GLU A 392 18.23 -6.58 -39.35
C GLU A 392 19.66 -6.15 -39.08
#